data_f5d5503da4b2fbe8e36c5a0e21175d1b
#
_entry.id   f5d5503da4b2fbe8e36c5a0e21175d1b
#
_cell.length_a   1.000
_cell.length_b   1.000
_cell.length_c   1.000
_cell.angle_alpha   90.00
_cell.angle_beta   90.00
_cell.angle_gamma   90.00
#
_symmetry.space_group_name_H-M   'P 1'
#
loop_
_entity.id
_entity.type
_entity.pdbx_description
1 polymer ?
#
loop_
_entity_poly.entity_id
_entity_poly.type
_entity_poly.pdbx_seq_one_letter_code
_entity_poly.pdbx_strand_id
1 'polypeptide(L)'
;MKTVLIIGADFVPSSLPPATRIRFFVSHLPEFGWHPIVLTTKPEFYEGKFDPENEHLLKNDLEVIRVSAFSTRVTRKLGIGDIGMRSLLQHWKAVKRICSSRKIDSILIPVPPSITMVLGRMAYRRFKIPYVIDYIDPWVTNSYKKVPKTERPPKWALANALSRTVEPYALKHVAHLTGVSQGTTDSVIKRYRWLSDKRATEIPYGAEAADFEYLRSNPRRQTVFDTRDGYFHISYVGACIPAMHETVRALFQAISQGLRDSPTLFSRIRLHFIGTSYAANGNAPRDVQRLACEANIGELVDEQPARVSYLESLQLMLDSQVLLLLGSNEKHYTASKVFPCILANRPLLAIFHEASSVIDIMGQTNAGELVTYSDKEGPGLKVGNIKVALERMLRNENALSQSNMDALRQYSTSAMTARLADCLNSITSIG
;
A
#
# COMPACT_ATOMS: atom_id res chain seq x y z
N MET A 1 -2.97 25.55 17.27
CA MET A 1 -2.74 24.37 16.43
C MET A 1 -1.34 23.85 16.71
N LYS A 2 -1.18 22.55 17.02
CA LYS A 2 0.14 21.93 17.20
C LYS A 2 0.78 21.67 15.83
N THR A 3 2.12 21.63 15.78
CA THR A 3 2.84 21.40 14.52
C THR A 3 3.53 20.05 14.52
N VAL A 4 3.29 19.25 13.47
CA VAL A 4 3.99 17.99 13.23
C VAL A 4 4.90 18.09 11.99
N LEU A 5 6.19 17.77 12.18
CA LEU A 5 7.14 17.64 11.08
C LEU A 5 7.12 16.20 10.56
N ILE A 6 6.67 16.00 9.35
CA ILE A 6 6.63 14.69 8.68
C ILE A 6 7.86 14.55 7.82
N ILE A 7 8.71 13.56 8.10
CA ILE A 7 9.96 13.34 7.38
C ILE A 7 9.79 12.11 6.47
N GLY A 8 9.54 12.36 5.20
CA GLY A 8 9.49 11.33 4.16
C GLY A 8 10.61 11.53 3.15
N ALA A 9 11.43 10.51 2.89
CA ALA A 9 12.51 10.65 1.91
C ALA A 9 11.98 10.88 0.49
N ASP A 10 10.78 10.41 0.21
CA ASP A 10 10.02 10.69 -1.00
C ASP A 10 8.57 11.11 -0.65
N PHE A 11 8.03 11.95 -1.49
CA PHE A 11 6.66 12.46 -1.39
C PHE A 11 6.13 12.72 -2.80
N VAL A 12 4.89 13.14 -2.94
CA VAL A 12 4.32 13.54 -4.24
C VAL A 12 5.32 14.43 -5.01
N PRO A 13 5.62 14.11 -6.29
CA PRO A 13 4.92 13.24 -7.24
C PRO A 13 5.38 11.76 -7.27
N SER A 14 6.02 11.23 -6.24
CA SER A 14 6.30 9.81 -6.13
C SER A 14 5.02 8.99 -6.03
N SER A 15 4.95 7.86 -6.74
CA SER A 15 3.84 6.90 -6.67
C SER A 15 4.07 5.77 -5.65
N LEU A 16 5.11 5.88 -4.83
CA LEU A 16 5.44 4.87 -3.83
C LEU A 16 4.47 4.91 -2.63
N PRO A 17 4.23 3.78 -1.97
CA PRO A 17 3.31 3.69 -0.83
C PRO A 17 3.55 4.73 0.27
N PRO A 18 4.81 5.05 0.69
CA PRO A 18 5.04 6.07 1.70
C PRO A 18 4.54 7.46 1.29
N ALA A 19 4.71 7.84 0.02
CA ALA A 19 4.23 9.13 -0.47
C ALA A 19 2.69 9.23 -0.39
N THR A 20 1.98 8.18 -0.78
CA THR A 20 0.51 8.09 -0.67
C THR A 20 0.08 8.17 0.79
N ARG A 21 0.76 7.46 1.70
CA ARG A 21 0.43 7.47 3.13
C ARG A 21 0.63 8.84 3.76
N ILE A 22 1.73 9.52 3.45
CA ILE A 22 1.96 10.91 3.89
C ILE A 22 0.85 11.82 3.34
N ARG A 23 0.50 11.69 2.06
CA ARG A 23 -0.56 12.49 1.44
C ARG A 23 -1.88 12.34 2.18
N PHE A 24 -2.28 11.12 2.52
CA PHE A 24 -3.50 10.87 3.27
C PHE A 24 -3.48 11.55 4.64
N PHE A 25 -2.39 11.46 5.38
CA PHE A 25 -2.30 12.11 6.68
C PHE A 25 -2.33 13.64 6.58
N VAL A 26 -1.56 14.24 5.66
CA VAL A 26 -1.51 15.71 5.56
C VAL A 26 -2.83 16.32 5.08
N SER A 27 -3.64 15.56 4.34
CA SER A 27 -4.97 16.00 3.89
C SER A 27 -5.95 16.19 5.05
N HIS A 28 -5.81 15.43 6.13
CA HIS A 28 -6.78 15.38 7.23
C HIS A 28 -6.24 15.86 8.59
N LEU A 29 -4.94 15.90 8.82
CA LEU A 29 -4.36 16.37 10.10
C LEU A 29 -4.88 17.73 10.57
N PRO A 30 -5.14 18.73 9.68
CA PRO A 30 -5.72 20.00 10.10
C PRO A 30 -7.09 19.88 10.77
N GLU A 31 -7.90 18.90 10.41
CA GLU A 31 -9.23 18.62 10.98
C GLU A 31 -9.12 18.25 12.48
N PHE A 32 -7.96 17.72 12.90
CA PHE A 32 -7.67 17.27 14.25
C PHE A 32 -6.73 18.22 15.02
N GLY A 33 -6.59 19.48 14.58
CA GLY A 33 -5.81 20.51 15.27
C GLY A 33 -4.30 20.43 15.09
N TRP A 34 -3.82 19.70 14.04
CA TRP A 34 -2.41 19.58 13.71
C TRP A 34 -2.07 20.29 12.41
N HIS A 35 -1.01 21.09 12.41
CA HIS A 35 -0.43 21.70 11.22
C HIS A 35 0.71 20.82 10.71
N PRO A 36 0.56 20.12 9.56
CA PRO A 36 1.59 19.29 8.99
C PRO A 36 2.60 20.11 8.17
N ILE A 37 3.89 19.82 8.35
CA ILE A 37 4.98 20.29 7.50
C ILE A 37 5.66 19.06 6.93
N VAL A 38 5.76 18.94 5.62
CA VAL A 38 6.44 17.82 4.97
C VAL A 38 7.88 18.20 4.64
N LEU A 39 8.82 17.42 5.16
CA LEU A 39 10.23 17.50 4.77
C LEU A 39 10.56 16.28 3.89
N THR A 40 10.94 16.53 2.64
CA THR A 40 11.18 15.50 1.64
C THR A 40 12.36 15.84 0.73
N THR A 41 12.76 14.90 -0.12
CA THR A 41 13.79 15.13 -1.14
C THR A 41 13.15 15.75 -2.39
N LYS A 42 13.92 16.52 -3.15
CA LYS A 42 13.50 17.05 -4.45
C LYS A 42 13.25 15.91 -5.46
N PRO A 43 12.19 16.01 -6.30
CA PRO A 43 11.82 14.95 -7.24
C PRO A 43 12.93 14.52 -8.20
N GLU A 44 13.82 15.45 -8.60
CA GLU A 44 14.96 15.15 -9.50
C GLU A 44 15.92 14.09 -8.97
N PHE A 45 15.84 13.77 -7.66
CA PHE A 45 16.67 12.73 -7.03
C PHE A 45 15.94 11.40 -6.83
N TYR A 46 14.64 11.35 -7.13
CA TYR A 46 13.87 10.11 -7.01
C TYR A 46 14.27 9.11 -8.09
N GLU A 47 14.13 7.84 -7.77
CA GLU A 47 14.28 6.73 -8.71
C GLU A 47 12.95 6.00 -8.82
N GLY A 48 12.36 5.97 -9.99
CA GLY A 48 11.08 5.29 -10.20
C GLY A 48 10.11 6.12 -11.04
N LYS A 49 8.87 5.66 -11.07
CA LYS A 49 7.82 6.36 -11.81
C LYS A 49 7.31 7.54 -11.01
N PHE A 50 7.23 8.66 -11.69
CA PHE A 50 6.56 9.86 -11.22
C PHE A 50 5.10 9.81 -11.64
N ASP A 51 4.27 10.34 -10.77
CA ASP A 51 2.87 10.61 -11.04
C ASP A 51 2.59 12.09 -10.73
N PRO A 52 2.93 13.01 -11.65
CA PRO A 52 2.77 14.45 -11.43
C PRO A 52 1.34 14.85 -11.11
N GLU A 53 0.37 14.08 -11.60
CA GLU A 53 -1.04 14.34 -11.40
C GLU A 53 -1.48 14.21 -9.94
N ASN A 54 -0.74 13.47 -9.13
CA ASN A 54 -0.97 13.40 -7.69
C ASN A 54 -0.77 14.75 -6.98
N GLU A 55 -0.11 15.73 -7.61
CA GLU A 55 0.02 17.08 -7.07
C GLU A 55 -1.34 17.79 -7.00
N HIS A 56 -2.25 17.49 -7.92
CA HIS A 56 -3.62 18.02 -7.90
C HIS A 56 -4.47 17.52 -6.72
N LEU A 57 -4.05 16.45 -6.08
CA LEU A 57 -4.71 15.87 -4.90
C LEU A 57 -4.20 16.48 -3.58
N LEU A 58 -3.24 17.41 -3.64
CA LEU A 58 -2.73 18.11 -2.46
C LEU A 58 -3.53 19.39 -2.21
N LYS A 59 -3.69 19.74 -0.92
CA LYS A 59 -4.20 21.07 -0.55
C LYS A 59 -3.15 22.14 -0.88
N ASN A 60 -3.59 23.27 -1.40
CA ASN A 60 -2.72 24.37 -1.87
C ASN A 60 -1.90 25.03 -0.74
N ASP A 61 -2.33 24.91 0.50
CA ASP A 61 -1.72 25.51 1.69
C ASP A 61 -0.73 24.58 2.40
N LEU A 62 -0.50 23.37 1.87
CA LEU A 62 0.43 22.41 2.46
C LEU A 62 1.89 22.90 2.34
N GLU A 63 2.57 23.07 3.47
CA GLU A 63 3.99 23.41 3.48
C GLU A 63 4.85 22.18 3.18
N VAL A 64 5.58 22.22 2.05
CA VAL A 64 6.50 21.17 1.62
C VAL A 64 7.92 21.71 1.47
N ILE A 65 8.84 21.26 2.31
CA ILE A 65 10.26 21.63 2.29
C ILE A 65 11.04 20.52 1.58
N ARG A 66 11.69 20.87 0.47
CA ARG A 66 12.41 19.92 -0.38
C ARG A 66 13.90 20.11 -0.25
N VAL A 67 14.65 19.02 0.03
CA VAL A 67 16.10 19.00 0.13
C VAL A 67 16.76 18.26 -1.04
N SER A 68 18.03 18.52 -1.29
CA SER A 68 18.81 17.76 -2.27
C SER A 68 19.24 16.39 -1.71
N ALA A 69 19.74 15.54 -2.59
CA ALA A 69 20.39 14.28 -2.25
C ALA A 69 21.69 14.11 -3.01
N PHE A 70 22.53 13.18 -2.60
CA PHE A 70 23.70 12.81 -3.40
C PHE A 70 23.27 12.08 -4.68
N SER A 71 23.97 12.35 -5.78
CA SER A 71 23.67 11.72 -7.07
C SER A 71 23.85 10.20 -7.02
N THR A 72 22.87 9.47 -7.54
CA THR A 72 22.93 8.01 -7.70
C THR A 72 24.13 7.55 -8.54
N ARG A 73 24.54 8.34 -9.54
CA ARG A 73 25.70 8.03 -10.38
C ARG A 73 26.99 7.86 -9.56
N VAL A 74 27.11 8.62 -8.47
CA VAL A 74 28.27 8.56 -7.57
C VAL A 74 28.05 7.49 -6.49
N THR A 75 26.90 7.52 -5.82
CA THR A 75 26.65 6.69 -4.63
C THR A 75 26.47 5.21 -4.97
N ARG A 76 25.97 4.87 -6.15
CA ARG A 76 25.89 3.47 -6.60
C ARG A 76 27.25 2.79 -6.75
N LYS A 77 28.32 3.55 -7.07
CA LYS A 77 29.69 3.02 -7.07
C LYS A 77 30.12 2.56 -5.67
N LEU A 78 29.57 3.19 -4.63
CA LEU A 78 29.75 2.82 -3.24
C LEU A 78 28.68 1.83 -2.74
N GLY A 79 27.80 1.39 -3.64
CA GLY A 79 26.71 0.46 -3.34
C GLY A 79 25.51 1.06 -2.63
N ILE A 80 25.38 2.39 -2.62
CA ILE A 80 24.29 3.13 -1.98
C ILE A 80 23.34 3.64 -3.08
N GLY A 81 22.14 3.03 -3.17
CA GLY A 81 21.06 3.45 -4.08
C GLY A 81 19.90 4.10 -3.34
N ASP A 82 19.66 3.71 -2.09
CA ASP A 82 18.52 4.13 -1.28
C ASP A 82 18.44 5.65 -1.11
N ILE A 83 17.28 6.25 -1.41
CA ILE A 83 17.07 7.69 -1.37
C ILE A 83 17.22 8.25 0.06
N GLY A 84 16.77 7.51 1.06
CA GLY A 84 16.91 7.90 2.47
C GLY A 84 18.38 8.01 2.87
N MET A 85 19.23 7.08 2.44
CA MET A 85 20.68 7.13 2.69
C MET A 85 21.32 8.30 1.96
N ARG A 86 20.96 8.54 0.70
CA ARG A 86 21.51 9.60 -0.14
C ARG A 86 21.15 11.01 0.34
N SER A 87 20.00 11.17 0.98
CA SER A 87 19.47 12.47 1.43
C SER A 87 19.61 12.69 2.93
N LEU A 88 20.11 11.72 3.70
CA LEU A 88 20.11 11.75 5.16
C LEU A 88 20.76 13.00 5.77
N LEU A 89 21.93 13.39 5.24
CA LEU A 89 22.66 14.56 5.72
C LEU A 89 21.91 15.86 5.44
N GLN A 90 21.28 15.97 4.28
CA GLN A 90 20.50 17.13 3.87
C GLN A 90 19.22 17.24 4.70
N HIS A 91 18.54 16.11 4.93
CA HIS A 91 17.41 16.05 5.86
C HIS A 91 17.81 16.49 7.26
N TRP A 92 18.92 15.99 7.79
CA TRP A 92 19.38 16.41 9.12
C TRP A 92 19.69 17.92 9.21
N LYS A 93 20.34 18.49 8.15
CA LYS A 93 20.56 19.96 8.10
C LYS A 93 19.23 20.73 8.10
N ALA A 94 18.24 20.26 7.36
CA ALA A 94 16.90 20.87 7.32
C ALA A 94 16.17 20.72 8.66
N VAL A 95 16.17 19.53 9.26
CA VAL A 95 15.58 19.30 10.61
C VAL A 95 16.17 20.29 11.63
N LYS A 96 17.49 20.45 11.65
CA LYS A 96 18.12 21.42 12.56
C LYS A 96 17.62 22.84 12.31
N ARG A 97 17.58 23.28 11.05
CA ARG A 97 17.11 24.62 10.69
C ARG A 97 15.66 24.84 11.11
N ILE A 98 14.76 23.90 10.76
CA ILE A 98 13.34 23.98 11.05
C ILE A 98 13.08 24.02 12.56
N CYS A 99 13.62 23.07 13.31
CA CYS A 99 13.43 22.98 14.76
C CYS A 99 14.11 24.11 15.56
N SER A 100 15.09 24.83 14.98
CA SER A 100 15.69 26.02 15.61
C SER A 100 14.93 27.30 15.28
N SER A 101 14.16 27.36 14.19
CA SER A 101 13.45 28.57 13.73
C SER A 101 12.01 28.64 14.18
N ARG A 102 11.39 27.52 14.54
CA ARG A 102 9.98 27.44 14.95
C ARG A 102 9.72 26.26 15.88
N LYS A 103 8.62 26.34 16.61
CA LYS A 103 8.18 25.26 17.49
C LYS A 103 7.64 24.10 16.67
N ILE A 104 8.21 22.92 16.90
CA ILE A 104 7.71 21.63 16.40
C ILE A 104 7.29 20.81 17.61
N ASP A 105 6.03 20.38 17.64
CA ASP A 105 5.48 19.66 18.80
C ASP A 105 5.75 18.14 18.69
N SER A 106 5.81 17.60 17.47
CA SER A 106 6.13 16.18 17.24
C SER A 106 6.77 15.96 15.85
N ILE A 107 7.43 14.82 15.69
CA ILE A 107 7.99 14.37 14.40
C ILE A 107 7.35 13.02 14.06
N LEU A 108 6.86 12.88 12.82
CA LEU A 108 6.37 11.63 12.24
C LEU A 108 7.33 11.17 11.13
N ILE A 109 7.71 9.88 11.14
CA ILE A 109 8.61 9.31 10.14
C ILE A 109 8.01 8.02 9.58
N PRO A 110 7.29 8.10 8.46
CA PRO A 110 6.85 6.92 7.72
C PRO A 110 8.03 6.20 7.08
N VAL A 111 8.04 4.89 7.14
CA VAL A 111 9.11 4.04 6.60
C VAL A 111 8.53 2.88 5.78
N PRO A 112 9.15 2.50 4.62
CA PRO A 112 10.48 2.86 4.13
C PRO A 112 10.58 4.26 3.51
N PRO A 113 11.81 4.79 3.25
CA PRO A 113 13.16 4.25 3.52
C PRO A 113 13.50 4.26 5.01
N SER A 114 13.81 3.09 5.55
CA SER A 114 13.89 2.90 7.01
C SER A 114 15.07 3.60 7.69
N ILE A 115 16.13 3.93 6.93
CA ILE A 115 17.30 4.65 7.48
C ILE A 115 16.93 6.02 8.03
N THR A 116 15.85 6.65 7.52
CA THR A 116 15.37 7.97 7.99
C THR A 116 14.93 7.98 9.45
N MET A 117 14.60 6.79 10.02
CA MET A 117 14.25 6.63 11.43
C MET A 117 15.29 7.26 12.39
N VAL A 118 16.57 7.25 11.99
CA VAL A 118 17.64 7.82 12.83
C VAL A 118 17.44 9.32 13.09
N LEU A 119 16.78 10.03 12.16
CA LEU A 119 16.51 11.47 12.28
C LEU A 119 15.60 11.77 13.48
N GLY A 120 14.64 10.89 13.78
CA GLY A 120 13.78 11.01 14.95
C GLY A 120 14.58 11.01 16.25
N ARG A 121 15.45 10.02 16.42
CA ARG A 121 16.32 9.97 17.59
C ARG A 121 17.31 11.15 17.66
N MET A 122 17.88 11.55 16.52
CA MET A 122 18.79 12.69 16.47
C MET A 122 18.08 13.99 16.88
N ALA A 123 16.83 14.19 16.41
CA ALA A 123 16.00 15.33 16.79
C ALA A 123 15.64 15.29 18.28
N TYR A 124 15.22 14.13 18.81
CA TYR A 124 14.94 13.96 20.22
C TYR A 124 16.16 14.28 21.10
N ARG A 125 17.34 13.80 20.74
CA ARG A 125 18.57 14.10 21.51
C ARG A 125 18.91 15.58 21.54
N ARG A 126 18.70 16.29 20.43
CA ARG A 126 19.09 17.69 20.25
C ARG A 126 18.05 18.68 20.75
N PHE A 127 16.77 18.39 20.51
CA PHE A 127 15.66 19.33 20.70
C PHE A 127 14.60 18.81 21.68
N LYS A 128 14.71 17.56 22.15
CA LYS A 128 13.73 16.89 23.01
C LYS A 128 12.33 16.73 22.40
N ILE A 129 12.20 16.87 21.09
CA ILE A 129 10.93 16.71 20.38
C ILE A 129 10.57 15.21 20.32
N PRO A 130 9.37 14.79 20.79
CA PRO A 130 8.91 13.42 20.70
C PRO A 130 8.70 13.01 19.23
N TYR A 131 8.94 11.73 18.91
CA TYR A 131 8.78 11.25 17.57
C TYR A 131 8.06 9.92 17.49
N VAL A 132 7.33 9.75 16.40
CA VAL A 132 6.61 8.54 16.00
C VAL A 132 7.29 7.92 14.79
N ILE A 133 7.48 6.60 14.79
CA ILE A 133 7.86 5.84 13.61
C ILE A 133 6.61 5.11 13.11
N ASP A 134 6.30 5.32 11.82
CA ASP A 134 5.15 4.72 11.15
C ASP A 134 5.61 3.64 10.18
N TYR A 135 5.37 2.38 10.54
CA TYR A 135 5.81 1.22 9.77
C TYR A 135 4.80 0.84 8.69
N ILE A 136 5.18 1.04 7.43
CA ILE A 136 4.47 0.47 6.29
C ILE A 136 4.95 -0.96 6.08
N ASP A 137 6.27 -1.15 6.08
CA ASP A 137 6.92 -2.45 5.97
C ASP A 137 7.94 -2.65 7.10
N PRO A 138 8.11 -3.87 7.62
CA PRO A 138 9.13 -4.14 8.62
C PRO A 138 10.54 -4.06 8.01
N TRP A 139 11.44 -3.29 8.64
CA TRP A 139 12.84 -3.19 8.18
C TRP A 139 13.63 -4.47 8.43
N VAL A 140 13.57 -4.98 9.66
CA VAL A 140 14.21 -6.24 10.02
C VAL A 140 13.26 -7.39 9.77
N THR A 141 13.57 -8.23 8.78
CA THR A 141 12.80 -9.43 8.45
C THR A 141 13.65 -10.69 8.50
N ASN A 142 13.04 -11.82 8.78
CA ASN A 142 13.66 -13.14 8.72
C ASN A 142 13.30 -13.92 7.45
N SER A 143 12.48 -13.36 6.56
CA SER A 143 11.97 -14.03 5.36
C SER A 143 13.09 -14.64 4.52
N TYR A 144 14.14 -13.87 4.24
CA TYR A 144 15.28 -14.36 3.45
C TYR A 144 16.23 -15.32 4.19
N LYS A 145 16.07 -15.53 5.52
CA LYS A 145 16.88 -16.54 6.23
C LYS A 145 16.50 -17.96 5.83
N LYS A 146 15.23 -18.16 5.42
CA LYS A 146 14.70 -19.45 4.99
C LYS A 146 14.96 -19.74 3.51
N VAL A 147 15.43 -18.72 2.75
CA VAL A 147 15.71 -18.83 1.32
C VAL A 147 17.19 -19.23 1.12
N PRO A 148 17.51 -20.12 0.17
CA PRO A 148 18.88 -20.48 -0.18
C PRO A 148 19.77 -19.26 -0.45
N LYS A 149 21.05 -19.34 -0.13
CA LYS A 149 21.98 -18.18 -0.29
C LYS A 149 22.05 -17.68 -1.73
N THR A 150 21.90 -18.57 -2.71
CA THR A 150 21.92 -18.28 -4.15
C THR A 150 20.73 -17.47 -4.63
N GLU A 151 19.61 -17.52 -3.90
CA GLU A 151 18.35 -16.85 -4.25
C GLU A 151 18.14 -15.56 -3.43
N ARG A 152 19.07 -15.24 -2.52
CA ARG A 152 18.99 -14.00 -1.73
C ARG A 152 19.39 -12.79 -2.57
N PRO A 153 18.75 -11.63 -2.35
CA PRO A 153 19.16 -10.40 -3.03
C PRO A 153 20.64 -10.10 -2.83
N PRO A 154 21.33 -9.57 -3.84
CA PRO A 154 22.72 -9.09 -3.69
C PRO A 154 22.83 -8.15 -2.49
N LYS A 155 23.91 -8.30 -1.69
CA LYS A 155 24.17 -7.48 -0.48
C LYS A 155 23.15 -7.65 0.66
N TRP A 156 22.26 -8.65 0.62
CA TRP A 156 21.30 -8.89 1.69
C TRP A 156 21.96 -8.99 3.08
N ALA A 157 23.09 -9.65 3.18
CA ALA A 157 23.79 -9.81 4.46
C ALA A 157 24.20 -8.45 5.07
N LEU A 158 24.72 -7.54 4.25
CA LEU A 158 25.09 -6.18 4.67
C LEU A 158 23.85 -5.36 5.06
N ALA A 159 22.82 -5.39 4.24
CA ALA A 159 21.56 -4.70 4.52
C ALA A 159 20.91 -5.21 5.81
N ASN A 160 20.92 -6.53 6.03
CA ASN A 160 20.39 -7.12 7.25
C ASN A 160 21.26 -6.80 8.50
N ALA A 161 22.56 -6.72 8.36
CA ALA A 161 23.43 -6.29 9.45
C ALA A 161 23.17 -4.80 9.79
N LEU A 162 23.05 -3.94 8.78
CA LEU A 162 22.73 -2.53 8.94
C LEU A 162 21.37 -2.36 9.65
N SER A 163 20.33 -3.04 9.18
CA SER A 163 19.00 -2.92 9.78
C SER A 163 19.01 -3.34 11.25
N ARG A 164 19.69 -4.43 11.60
CA ARG A 164 19.78 -4.94 12.98
C ARG A 164 20.59 -4.07 13.93
N THR A 165 21.46 -3.21 13.41
CA THR A 165 22.23 -2.26 14.23
C THR A 165 21.57 -0.90 14.33
N VAL A 166 20.96 -0.43 13.25
CA VAL A 166 20.37 0.91 13.17
C VAL A 166 18.95 0.97 13.71
N GLU A 167 18.12 -0.04 13.48
CA GLU A 167 16.74 -0.05 13.98
C GLU A 167 16.67 0.09 15.50
N PRO A 168 17.39 -0.72 16.33
CA PRO A 168 17.37 -0.55 17.78
C PRO A 168 17.92 0.81 18.22
N TYR A 169 18.93 1.35 17.50
CA TYR A 169 19.39 2.70 17.76
C TYR A 169 18.27 3.72 17.55
N ALA A 170 17.56 3.67 16.44
CA ALA A 170 16.50 4.62 16.10
C ALA A 170 15.29 4.52 17.08
N LEU A 171 14.97 3.31 17.56
CA LEU A 171 13.82 3.06 18.43
C LEU A 171 14.04 3.38 19.91
N LYS A 172 15.27 3.60 20.37
CA LYS A 172 15.57 3.70 21.82
C LYS A 172 14.76 4.78 22.58
N HIS A 173 14.38 5.86 21.91
CA HIS A 173 13.60 6.94 22.49
C HIS A 173 12.34 7.26 21.67
N VAL A 174 11.87 6.30 20.89
CA VAL A 174 10.62 6.46 20.18
C VAL A 174 9.48 6.66 21.17
N ALA A 175 8.65 7.67 20.92
CA ALA A 175 7.53 7.96 21.80
C ALA A 175 6.33 7.04 21.51
N HIS A 176 6.10 6.71 20.23
CA HIS A 176 5.03 5.84 19.79
C HIS A 176 5.40 5.13 18.48
N LEU A 177 4.85 3.94 18.26
CA LEU A 177 4.91 3.24 16.99
C LEU A 177 3.54 3.21 16.36
N THR A 178 3.47 3.45 15.05
CA THR A 178 2.28 3.14 14.26
C THR A 178 2.64 2.16 13.15
N GLY A 179 1.67 1.45 12.63
CA GLY A 179 1.91 0.53 11.53
C GLY A 179 0.63 0.17 10.79
N VAL A 180 0.77 -0.23 9.53
CA VAL A 180 -0.37 -0.56 8.67
C VAL A 180 -1.11 -1.83 9.08
N SER A 181 -0.49 -2.68 9.89
CA SER A 181 -1.12 -3.86 10.48
C SER A 181 -0.56 -4.15 11.86
N GLN A 182 -1.36 -4.78 12.70
CA GLN A 182 -0.94 -5.24 14.03
C GLN A 182 0.30 -6.16 13.96
N GLY A 183 0.33 -7.06 12.97
CA GLY A 183 1.46 -7.97 12.79
C GLY A 183 2.79 -7.26 12.51
N THR A 184 2.76 -6.10 11.86
CA THR A 184 3.95 -5.29 11.63
C THR A 184 4.50 -4.73 12.94
N THR A 185 3.67 -4.08 13.74
CA THR A 185 4.07 -3.50 15.04
C THR A 185 4.45 -4.57 16.06
N ASP A 186 3.71 -5.68 16.14
CA ASP A 186 4.01 -6.81 17.00
C ASP A 186 5.38 -7.41 16.73
N SER A 187 5.76 -7.53 15.46
CA SER A 187 7.06 -8.05 15.06
C SER A 187 8.22 -7.19 15.59
N VAL A 188 8.03 -5.88 15.66
CA VAL A 188 9.00 -4.92 16.22
C VAL A 188 9.03 -5.01 17.74
N ILE A 189 7.88 -5.01 18.40
CA ILE A 189 7.75 -5.09 19.86
C ILE A 189 8.37 -6.40 20.38
N LYS A 190 8.03 -7.54 19.77
CA LYS A 190 8.60 -8.85 20.13
C LYS A 190 10.13 -8.90 20.00
N ARG A 191 10.68 -8.14 19.06
CA ARG A 191 12.13 -8.06 18.85
C ARG A 191 12.83 -7.22 19.91
N TYR A 192 12.16 -6.16 20.38
CA TYR A 192 12.74 -5.18 21.32
C TYR A 192 11.91 -5.09 22.59
N ARG A 193 12.29 -5.88 23.61
CA ARG A 193 11.56 -6.03 24.88
C ARG A 193 11.38 -4.72 25.67
N TRP A 194 12.15 -3.65 25.37
CA TRP A 194 11.98 -2.33 26.01
C TRP A 194 10.82 -1.50 25.44
N LEU A 195 10.24 -1.95 24.32
CA LEU A 195 9.00 -1.36 23.81
C LEU A 195 7.83 -2.05 24.51
N SER A 196 6.88 -1.25 24.99
CA SER A 196 5.64 -1.79 25.56
C SER A 196 4.54 -1.80 24.50
N ASP A 197 3.60 -2.71 24.61
CA ASP A 197 2.44 -2.84 23.71
C ASP A 197 1.60 -1.56 23.65
N LYS A 198 1.56 -0.79 24.77
CA LYS A 198 0.86 0.49 24.87
C LYS A 198 1.45 1.60 23.98
N ARG A 199 2.63 1.37 23.40
CA ARG A 199 3.31 2.33 22.51
C ARG A 199 3.12 2.01 21.03
N ALA A 200 2.20 1.15 20.68
CA ALA A 200 1.91 0.78 19.29
C ALA A 200 0.43 0.90 18.95
N THR A 201 0.13 1.43 17.77
CA THR A 201 -1.24 1.57 17.26
C THR A 201 -1.28 1.15 15.79
N GLU A 202 -2.23 0.27 15.47
CA GLU A 202 -2.52 -0.09 14.09
C GLU A 202 -3.28 1.05 13.41
N ILE A 203 -2.75 1.51 12.29
CA ILE A 203 -3.36 2.50 11.41
C ILE A 203 -3.26 1.99 9.98
N PRO A 204 -4.24 1.23 9.48
CA PRO A 204 -4.25 0.76 8.09
C PRO A 204 -4.23 1.91 7.08
N TYR A 205 -4.04 1.58 5.80
CA TYR A 205 -4.40 2.53 4.74
C TYR A 205 -5.90 2.79 4.81
N GLY A 206 -6.29 4.02 4.55
CA GLY A 206 -7.71 4.36 4.57
C GLY A 206 -8.34 4.42 3.18
N ALA A 207 -9.64 4.61 3.17
CA ALA A 207 -10.45 4.92 2.00
C ALA A 207 -10.47 6.43 1.79
N GLU A 208 -9.89 6.94 0.69
CA GLU A 208 -9.88 8.37 0.35
C GLU A 208 -10.97 8.66 -0.68
N ALA A 209 -12.14 9.06 -0.20
CA ALA A 209 -13.29 9.32 -1.07
C ALA A 209 -13.07 10.53 -1.99
N ALA A 210 -12.31 11.54 -1.52
CA ALA A 210 -12.03 12.75 -2.29
C ALA A 210 -11.28 12.45 -3.60
N ASP A 211 -10.46 11.40 -3.65
CA ASP A 211 -9.78 11.00 -4.88
C ASP A 211 -10.77 10.52 -5.96
N PHE A 212 -11.83 9.81 -5.56
CA PHE A 212 -12.89 9.39 -6.47
C PHE A 212 -13.83 10.54 -6.87
N GLU A 213 -14.08 11.49 -5.98
CA GLU A 213 -14.83 12.72 -6.28
C GLU A 213 -14.08 13.58 -7.30
N TYR A 214 -12.76 13.70 -7.11
CA TYR A 214 -11.89 14.37 -8.08
C TYR A 214 -11.98 13.71 -9.46
N LEU A 215 -11.92 12.38 -9.55
CA LEU A 215 -12.03 11.66 -10.82
C LEU A 215 -13.41 11.79 -11.47
N ARG A 216 -14.50 11.78 -10.68
CA ARG A 216 -15.85 12.01 -11.23
C ARG A 216 -15.98 13.39 -11.86
N SER A 217 -15.32 14.39 -11.27
CA SER A 217 -15.28 15.77 -11.78
C SER A 217 -14.25 15.96 -12.90
N ASN A 218 -13.22 15.11 -12.96
CA ASN A 218 -12.15 15.16 -13.94
C ASN A 218 -11.91 13.75 -14.55
N PRO A 219 -12.88 13.23 -15.30
CA PRO A 219 -12.83 11.86 -15.81
C PRO A 219 -11.63 11.66 -16.74
N ARG A 220 -10.99 10.52 -16.65
CA ARG A 220 -9.81 10.15 -17.43
C ARG A 220 -10.12 9.00 -18.36
N ARG A 221 -9.40 8.95 -19.46
CA ARG A 221 -9.41 7.78 -20.32
C ARG A 221 -8.33 6.82 -19.84
N GLN A 222 -8.71 5.64 -19.39
CA GLN A 222 -7.77 4.53 -19.21
C GLN A 222 -7.40 3.94 -20.58
N THR A 223 -6.26 3.25 -20.65
CA THR A 223 -5.68 2.77 -21.91
C THR A 223 -5.63 1.24 -22.02
N VAL A 224 -6.22 0.51 -21.05
CA VAL A 224 -6.08 -0.95 -20.93
C VAL A 224 -7.13 -1.69 -21.74
N PHE A 225 -8.40 -1.22 -21.73
CA PHE A 225 -9.50 -1.86 -22.46
C PHE A 225 -10.54 -0.84 -22.95
N ASP A 226 -11.34 -1.21 -23.95
CA ASP A 226 -12.49 -0.41 -24.39
C ASP A 226 -13.76 -0.87 -23.67
N THR A 227 -14.35 -0.01 -22.87
CA THR A 227 -15.60 -0.29 -22.14
C THR A 227 -16.81 -0.56 -23.03
N ARG A 228 -16.69 -0.37 -24.35
CA ARG A 228 -17.77 -0.50 -25.34
C ARG A 228 -17.56 -1.64 -26.31
N ASP A 229 -16.59 -2.51 -26.11
CA ASP A 229 -16.27 -3.65 -26.99
C ASP A 229 -17.23 -4.85 -26.82
N GLY A 230 -18.16 -4.77 -25.84
CA GLY A 230 -19.15 -5.81 -25.58
C GLY A 230 -18.67 -6.97 -24.71
N TYR A 231 -17.41 -6.94 -24.27
CA TYR A 231 -16.86 -7.90 -23.31
C TYR A 231 -17.16 -7.50 -21.86
N PHE A 232 -16.92 -8.47 -20.97
CA PHE A 232 -17.11 -8.30 -19.54
C PHE A 232 -15.73 -8.19 -18.87
N HIS A 233 -15.33 -6.95 -18.58
CA HIS A 233 -14.00 -6.63 -18.04
C HIS A 233 -13.93 -6.84 -16.54
N ILE A 234 -13.04 -7.72 -16.13
CA ILE A 234 -12.74 -8.03 -14.74
C ILE A 234 -11.31 -7.60 -14.48
N SER A 235 -11.09 -6.69 -13.51
CA SER A 235 -9.76 -6.13 -13.27
C SER A 235 -9.23 -6.44 -11.89
N TYR A 236 -7.96 -6.85 -11.86
CA TYR A 236 -7.10 -6.87 -10.68
C TYR A 236 -6.04 -5.76 -10.83
N VAL A 237 -5.99 -4.82 -9.89
CA VAL A 237 -5.05 -3.69 -9.94
C VAL A 237 -4.11 -3.75 -8.74
N GLY A 238 -2.89 -4.20 -8.96
CA GLY A 238 -1.89 -4.33 -7.90
C GLY A 238 -0.82 -5.36 -8.18
N ALA A 239 0.19 -5.44 -7.32
CA ALA A 239 1.23 -6.46 -7.42
C ALA A 239 0.65 -7.86 -7.22
N CYS A 240 1.03 -8.78 -8.08
CA CYS A 240 0.69 -10.20 -7.98
C CYS A 240 1.99 -10.98 -7.74
N ILE A 241 2.30 -11.21 -6.47
CA ILE A 241 3.53 -11.88 -6.04
C ILE A 241 3.36 -13.40 -6.04
N PRO A 242 4.44 -14.20 -6.07
CA PRO A 242 4.37 -15.67 -6.05
C PRO A 242 3.51 -16.26 -4.93
N ALA A 243 3.44 -15.61 -3.77
CA ALA A 243 2.60 -16.01 -2.65
C ALA A 243 1.08 -16.00 -2.96
N MET A 244 0.67 -15.34 -4.06
CA MET A 244 -0.72 -15.25 -4.51
C MET A 244 -1.06 -16.23 -5.64
N HIS A 245 -0.06 -16.92 -6.20
CA HIS A 245 -0.25 -17.76 -7.40
C HIS A 245 -1.23 -18.90 -7.19
N GLU A 246 -1.37 -19.45 -5.99
CA GLU A 246 -2.36 -20.50 -5.70
C GLU A 246 -3.80 -19.96 -5.83
N THR A 247 -4.04 -18.77 -5.34
CA THR A 247 -5.34 -18.08 -5.47
C THR A 247 -5.65 -17.75 -6.93
N VAL A 248 -4.64 -17.30 -7.67
CA VAL A 248 -4.76 -17.05 -9.13
C VAL A 248 -5.07 -18.33 -9.89
N ARG A 249 -4.40 -19.45 -9.57
CA ARG A 249 -4.70 -20.75 -10.18
C ARG A 249 -6.14 -21.21 -9.92
N ALA A 250 -6.62 -21.06 -8.68
CA ALA A 250 -7.98 -21.40 -8.34
C ALA A 250 -9.02 -20.56 -9.11
N LEU A 251 -8.78 -19.27 -9.28
CA LEU A 251 -9.60 -18.38 -10.10
C LEU A 251 -9.60 -18.85 -11.57
N PHE A 252 -8.44 -19.13 -12.14
CA PHE A 252 -8.32 -19.57 -13.54
C PHE A 252 -8.94 -20.92 -13.79
N GLN A 253 -8.82 -21.86 -12.85
CA GLN A 253 -9.50 -23.15 -12.91
C GLN A 253 -11.03 -22.97 -12.88
N ALA A 254 -11.55 -22.05 -12.06
CA ALA A 254 -12.97 -21.75 -12.01
C ALA A 254 -13.50 -21.22 -13.36
N ILE A 255 -12.74 -20.32 -14.01
CA ILE A 255 -13.09 -19.79 -15.33
C ILE A 255 -12.99 -20.88 -16.40
N SER A 256 -11.93 -21.70 -16.37
CA SER A 256 -11.78 -22.84 -17.30
C SER A 256 -12.93 -23.84 -17.16
N GLN A 257 -13.41 -24.13 -15.95
CA GLN A 257 -14.61 -24.93 -15.73
C GLN A 257 -15.87 -24.22 -16.25
N GLY A 258 -16.01 -22.91 -15.98
CA GLY A 258 -17.14 -22.12 -16.48
C GLY A 258 -17.23 -22.10 -17.99
N LEU A 259 -16.11 -22.04 -18.70
CA LEU A 259 -16.05 -22.14 -20.18
C LEU A 259 -16.57 -23.50 -20.70
N ARG A 260 -16.33 -24.59 -19.97
CA ARG A 260 -16.85 -25.91 -20.34
C ARG A 260 -18.36 -26.05 -20.06
N ASP A 261 -18.80 -25.54 -18.88
CA ASP A 261 -20.16 -25.73 -18.39
C ASP A 261 -21.14 -24.70 -19.00
N SER A 262 -20.68 -23.46 -19.23
CA SER A 262 -21.48 -22.32 -19.72
C SER A 262 -20.68 -21.44 -20.68
N PRO A 263 -20.30 -21.97 -21.88
CA PRO A 263 -19.37 -21.30 -22.79
C PRO A 263 -19.83 -19.92 -23.24
N THR A 264 -21.12 -19.74 -23.54
CA THR A 264 -21.68 -18.44 -23.96
C THR A 264 -21.56 -17.35 -22.89
N LEU A 265 -21.57 -17.72 -21.61
CA LEU A 265 -21.45 -16.80 -20.52
C LEU A 265 -19.98 -16.43 -20.27
N PHE A 266 -19.11 -17.43 -20.16
CA PHE A 266 -17.72 -17.23 -19.77
C PHE A 266 -16.80 -16.74 -20.91
N SER A 267 -17.14 -16.97 -22.17
CA SER A 267 -16.35 -16.46 -23.33
C SER A 267 -16.35 -14.94 -23.43
N ARG A 268 -17.30 -14.28 -22.77
CA ARG A 268 -17.37 -12.81 -22.72
C ARG A 268 -16.38 -12.19 -21.76
N ILE A 269 -15.76 -12.96 -20.87
CA ILE A 269 -14.81 -12.44 -19.86
C ILE A 269 -13.54 -11.94 -20.54
N ARG A 270 -13.05 -10.81 -20.06
CA ARG A 270 -11.68 -10.32 -20.25
C ARG A 270 -11.10 -9.96 -18.90
N LEU A 271 -10.00 -10.61 -18.55
CA LEU A 271 -9.31 -10.42 -17.26
C LEU A 271 -8.10 -9.53 -17.48
N HIS A 272 -8.03 -8.47 -16.70
CA HIS A 272 -6.92 -7.50 -16.73
C HIS A 272 -6.17 -7.53 -15.42
N PHE A 273 -4.89 -7.92 -15.46
CA PHE A 273 -3.99 -7.90 -14.33
C PHE A 273 -2.99 -6.76 -14.51
N ILE A 274 -3.17 -5.66 -13.77
CA ILE A 274 -2.45 -4.40 -13.99
C ILE A 274 -1.51 -4.09 -12.83
N GLY A 275 -0.23 -3.80 -13.14
CA GLY A 275 0.77 -3.44 -12.15
C GLY A 275 1.27 -4.62 -11.34
N THR A 276 1.31 -5.81 -11.92
CA THR A 276 1.61 -7.08 -11.24
C THR A 276 3.02 -7.17 -10.68
N SER A 277 3.96 -6.33 -11.16
CA SER A 277 5.36 -6.35 -10.75
C SER A 277 5.84 -5.05 -10.11
N TYR A 278 6.78 -5.20 -9.16
CA TYR A 278 7.56 -4.08 -8.60
C TYR A 278 8.79 -3.73 -9.44
N ALA A 279 9.11 -4.48 -10.47
CA ALA A 279 10.29 -4.24 -11.31
C ALA A 279 10.15 -2.93 -12.11
N ALA A 280 11.18 -2.08 -12.03
CA ALA A 280 11.15 -0.73 -12.61
C ALA A 280 11.15 -0.67 -14.14
N ASN A 281 11.55 -1.73 -14.85
CA ASN A 281 11.98 -1.64 -16.25
C ASN A 281 11.11 -2.39 -17.26
N GLY A 282 9.86 -2.75 -16.94
CA GLY A 282 8.97 -3.42 -17.91
C GLY A 282 9.37 -4.86 -18.31
N ASN A 283 10.58 -5.30 -17.96
CA ASN A 283 11.10 -6.65 -18.22
C ASN A 283 10.72 -7.67 -17.15
N ALA A 284 9.68 -7.40 -16.39
CA ALA A 284 9.18 -8.36 -15.41
C ALA A 284 8.57 -9.58 -16.13
N PRO A 285 8.77 -10.79 -15.60
CA PRO A 285 8.09 -11.96 -16.12
C PRO A 285 6.57 -11.77 -16.03
N ARG A 286 5.86 -12.26 -17.04
CA ARG A 286 4.40 -12.30 -17.06
C ARG A 286 3.93 -13.61 -16.42
N ASP A 287 4.08 -13.71 -15.11
CA ASP A 287 3.76 -14.93 -14.38
C ASP A 287 2.27 -15.26 -14.40
N VAL A 288 1.42 -14.23 -14.33
CA VAL A 288 -0.04 -14.41 -14.40
C VAL A 288 -0.45 -14.93 -15.78
N GLN A 289 0.11 -14.36 -16.85
CA GLN A 289 -0.15 -14.83 -18.21
C GLN A 289 0.28 -16.30 -18.40
N ARG A 290 1.44 -16.69 -17.84
CA ARG A 290 1.89 -18.09 -17.86
C ARG A 290 0.88 -19.00 -17.14
N LEU A 291 0.40 -18.62 -15.96
CA LEU A 291 -0.61 -19.37 -15.21
C LEU A 291 -1.95 -19.47 -15.98
N ALA A 292 -2.31 -18.43 -16.72
CA ALA A 292 -3.50 -18.44 -17.56
C ALA A 292 -3.38 -19.43 -18.74
N CYS A 293 -2.20 -19.48 -19.38
CA CYS A 293 -1.91 -20.48 -20.42
C CYS A 293 -1.95 -21.91 -19.86
N GLU A 294 -1.39 -22.14 -18.66
CA GLU A 294 -1.47 -23.44 -17.97
C GLU A 294 -2.92 -23.89 -17.73
N ALA A 295 -3.84 -22.94 -17.50
CA ALA A 295 -5.28 -23.21 -17.30
C ALA A 295 -6.11 -23.22 -18.61
N ASN A 296 -5.47 -23.08 -19.79
CA ASN A 296 -6.09 -22.98 -21.10
C ASN A 296 -7.07 -21.80 -21.26
N ILE A 297 -6.77 -20.66 -20.63
CA ILE A 297 -7.54 -19.40 -20.71
C ILE A 297 -6.66 -18.20 -21.08
N GLY A 298 -5.49 -18.44 -21.64
CA GLY A 298 -4.50 -17.40 -21.95
C GLY A 298 -5.03 -16.27 -22.83
N GLU A 299 -5.97 -16.56 -23.73
CA GLU A 299 -6.60 -15.57 -24.61
C GLU A 299 -7.59 -14.63 -23.87
N LEU A 300 -8.06 -15.01 -22.69
CA LEU A 300 -8.97 -14.19 -21.88
C LEU A 300 -8.23 -13.27 -20.93
N VAL A 301 -6.91 -13.43 -20.76
CA VAL A 301 -6.11 -12.73 -19.75
C VAL A 301 -5.11 -11.80 -20.41
N ASP A 302 -5.14 -10.53 -20.00
CA ASP A 302 -4.11 -9.56 -20.32
C ASP A 302 -3.35 -9.20 -19.03
N GLU A 303 -2.05 -9.43 -19.03
CA GLU A 303 -1.17 -9.03 -17.93
C GLU A 303 -0.29 -7.87 -18.35
N GLN A 304 -0.41 -6.75 -17.61
CA GLN A 304 0.46 -5.59 -17.70
C GLN A 304 1.32 -5.48 -16.44
N PRO A 305 2.56 -6.01 -16.43
CA PRO A 305 3.42 -5.96 -15.26
C PRO A 305 3.75 -4.54 -14.80
N ALA A 306 3.81 -3.60 -15.75
CA ALA A 306 4.10 -2.20 -15.46
C ALA A 306 2.96 -1.55 -14.68
N ARG A 307 3.31 -0.76 -13.65
CA ARG A 307 2.33 0.04 -12.91
C ARG A 307 1.82 1.19 -13.77
N VAL A 308 0.53 1.44 -13.68
CA VAL A 308 -0.12 2.66 -14.17
C VAL A 308 -0.05 3.77 -13.12
N SER A 309 -0.41 5.00 -13.48
CA SER A 309 -0.51 6.11 -12.54
C SER A 309 -1.59 5.84 -11.47
N TYR A 310 -1.52 6.55 -10.35
CA TYR A 310 -2.48 6.36 -9.26
C TYR A 310 -3.91 6.66 -9.73
N LEU A 311 -4.14 7.80 -10.35
CA LEU A 311 -5.46 8.20 -10.83
C LEU A 311 -5.97 7.27 -11.96
N GLU A 312 -5.09 6.82 -12.85
CA GLU A 312 -5.44 5.81 -13.85
C GLU A 312 -5.85 4.49 -13.21
N SER A 313 -5.17 4.08 -12.13
CA SER A 313 -5.54 2.87 -11.40
C SER A 313 -6.94 2.95 -10.78
N LEU A 314 -7.35 4.12 -10.30
CA LEU A 314 -8.70 4.35 -9.79
C LEU A 314 -9.74 4.41 -10.93
N GLN A 315 -9.37 5.02 -12.08
CA GLN A 315 -10.24 5.07 -13.25
C GLN A 315 -10.49 3.65 -13.81
N LEU A 316 -9.47 2.81 -13.89
CA LEU A 316 -9.61 1.40 -14.26
C LEU A 316 -10.59 0.67 -13.33
N MET A 317 -10.53 0.96 -12.03
CA MET A 317 -11.50 0.38 -11.08
C MET A 317 -12.92 0.88 -11.35
N LEU A 318 -13.10 2.15 -11.72
CA LEU A 318 -14.42 2.72 -12.07
C LEU A 318 -14.98 2.15 -13.39
N ASP A 319 -14.12 1.83 -14.34
CA ASP A 319 -14.50 1.38 -15.68
C ASP A 319 -14.73 -0.15 -15.77
N SER A 320 -14.24 -0.90 -14.78
CA SER A 320 -14.40 -2.36 -14.73
C SER A 320 -15.83 -2.78 -14.37
N GLN A 321 -16.33 -3.87 -14.96
CA GLN A 321 -17.60 -4.46 -14.56
C GLN A 321 -17.49 -5.25 -13.26
N VAL A 322 -16.33 -5.88 -13.00
CA VAL A 322 -16.02 -6.55 -11.74
C VAL A 322 -14.59 -6.23 -11.31
N LEU A 323 -14.40 -6.06 -10.03
CA LEU A 323 -13.08 -5.93 -9.41
C LEU A 323 -12.68 -7.23 -8.72
N LEU A 324 -11.39 -7.55 -8.75
CA LEU A 324 -10.81 -8.68 -8.06
C LEU A 324 -9.92 -8.22 -6.91
N LEU A 325 -10.07 -8.90 -5.77
CA LEU A 325 -9.14 -8.87 -4.66
C LEU A 325 -8.66 -10.30 -4.39
N LEU A 326 -7.35 -10.51 -4.43
CA LEU A 326 -6.75 -11.83 -4.30
C LEU A 326 -5.86 -11.88 -3.06
N GLY A 327 -6.07 -12.88 -2.23
CA GLY A 327 -5.27 -13.19 -1.06
C GLY A 327 -3.98 -13.91 -1.41
N SER A 328 -3.10 -14.05 -0.43
CA SER A 328 -1.84 -14.78 -0.50
C SER A 328 -1.83 -15.93 0.49
N ASN A 329 -0.80 -16.76 0.43
CA ASN A 329 -0.55 -17.82 1.42
C ASN A 329 -0.10 -17.27 2.80
N GLU A 330 0.03 -15.95 2.94
CA GLU A 330 0.23 -15.30 4.23
C GLU A 330 -1.12 -15.04 4.91
N LYS A 331 -1.41 -15.72 5.99
CA LYS A 331 -2.72 -15.72 6.68
C LYS A 331 -3.27 -14.34 7.01
N HIS A 332 -2.39 -13.42 7.45
CA HIS A 332 -2.76 -12.08 7.90
C HIS A 332 -2.51 -11.02 6.83
N TYR A 333 -2.39 -11.43 5.58
CA TYR A 333 -2.21 -10.47 4.49
C TYR A 333 -3.46 -9.58 4.34
N THR A 334 -3.25 -8.28 4.47
CA THR A 334 -4.28 -7.26 4.22
C THR A 334 -3.98 -6.54 2.92
N ALA A 335 -4.84 -6.71 1.93
CA ALA A 335 -4.73 -5.97 0.68
C ALA A 335 -5.21 -4.52 0.89
N SER A 336 -4.30 -3.54 0.90
CA SER A 336 -4.66 -2.12 0.99
C SER A 336 -5.61 -1.65 -0.12
N LYS A 337 -5.68 -2.39 -1.22
CA LYS A 337 -6.60 -2.16 -2.34
C LYS A 337 -8.07 -2.44 -2.02
N VAL A 338 -8.38 -3.08 -0.89
CA VAL A 338 -9.78 -3.29 -0.46
C VAL A 338 -10.53 -1.96 -0.38
N PHE A 339 -9.92 -0.91 0.16
CA PHE A 339 -10.56 0.39 0.33
C PHE A 339 -10.93 1.08 -0.99
N PRO A 340 -9.99 1.28 -1.94
CA PRO A 340 -10.35 1.85 -3.23
C PRO A 340 -11.30 0.95 -4.05
N CYS A 341 -11.22 -0.38 -3.93
CA CYS A 341 -12.18 -1.26 -4.59
C CYS A 341 -13.60 -1.07 -4.06
N ILE A 342 -13.78 -0.91 -2.74
CA ILE A 342 -15.10 -0.62 -2.16
C ILE A 342 -15.60 0.77 -2.59
N LEU A 343 -14.71 1.80 -2.58
CA LEU A 343 -15.05 3.17 -3.01
C LEU A 343 -15.42 3.27 -4.49
N ALA A 344 -14.87 2.40 -5.34
CA ALA A 344 -15.24 2.34 -6.75
C ALA A 344 -16.70 1.91 -6.93
N ASN A 345 -17.28 1.28 -5.90
CA ASN A 345 -18.67 0.81 -5.87
C ASN A 345 -19.04 -0.03 -7.11
N ARG A 346 -18.16 -0.97 -7.46
CA ARG A 346 -18.34 -1.96 -8.52
C ARG A 346 -18.51 -3.34 -7.91
N PRO A 347 -19.16 -4.30 -8.59
CA PRO A 347 -19.17 -5.69 -8.18
C PRO A 347 -17.75 -6.14 -7.83
N LEU A 348 -17.56 -6.74 -6.65
CA LEU A 348 -16.26 -7.07 -6.09
C LEU A 348 -16.21 -8.55 -5.71
N LEU A 349 -15.26 -9.29 -6.26
CA LEU A 349 -14.96 -10.66 -5.87
C LEU A 349 -13.64 -10.69 -5.08
N ALA A 350 -13.71 -11.13 -3.82
CA ALA A 350 -12.55 -11.31 -2.97
C ALA A 350 -12.34 -12.80 -2.65
N ILE A 351 -11.10 -13.26 -2.80
CA ILE A 351 -10.70 -14.65 -2.50
C ILE A 351 -9.56 -14.58 -1.49
N PHE A 352 -9.84 -14.87 -0.22
CA PHE A 352 -8.89 -14.65 0.88
C PHE A 352 -8.85 -15.79 1.88
N HIS A 353 -7.72 -15.90 2.58
CA HIS A 353 -7.61 -16.75 3.76
C HIS A 353 -8.53 -16.20 4.87
N GLU A 354 -9.23 -17.09 5.59
CA GLU A 354 -10.21 -16.77 6.64
C GLU A 354 -9.68 -15.87 7.76
N ALA A 355 -8.36 -15.88 8.01
CA ALA A 355 -7.70 -15.03 9.00
C ALA A 355 -7.30 -13.63 8.50
N SER A 356 -7.62 -13.28 7.26
CA SER A 356 -7.33 -11.95 6.71
C SER A 356 -8.32 -10.92 7.23
N SER A 357 -7.84 -9.72 7.58
CA SER A 357 -8.70 -8.59 7.97
C SER A 357 -9.62 -8.10 6.82
N VAL A 358 -9.35 -8.48 5.58
CA VAL A 358 -10.24 -8.20 4.43
C VAL A 358 -11.62 -8.84 4.65
N ILE A 359 -11.68 -9.99 5.33
CA ILE A 359 -12.94 -10.69 5.66
C ILE A 359 -13.85 -9.79 6.50
N ASP A 360 -13.30 -9.23 7.59
CA ASP A 360 -14.05 -8.35 8.48
C ASP A 360 -14.48 -7.06 7.78
N ILE A 361 -13.58 -6.46 7.00
CA ILE A 361 -13.84 -5.22 6.26
C ILE A 361 -14.98 -5.44 5.27
N MET A 362 -14.93 -6.50 4.45
CA MET A 362 -15.97 -6.79 3.47
C MET A 362 -17.29 -7.20 4.12
N GLY A 363 -17.24 -7.97 5.21
CA GLY A 363 -18.45 -8.34 5.97
C GLY A 363 -19.16 -7.13 6.55
N GLN A 364 -18.42 -6.20 7.17
CA GLN A 364 -18.99 -4.98 7.77
C GLN A 364 -19.54 -4.02 6.71
N THR A 365 -18.86 -3.92 5.57
CA THR A 365 -19.23 -3.01 4.48
C THR A 365 -20.21 -3.63 3.48
N ASN A 366 -20.54 -4.92 3.63
CA ASN A 366 -21.34 -5.68 2.65
C ASN A 366 -20.86 -5.49 1.19
N ALA A 367 -19.54 -5.47 1.01
CA ALA A 367 -18.90 -5.11 -0.25
C ALA A 367 -18.61 -6.33 -1.12
N GLY A 368 -19.60 -6.81 -1.86
CA GLY A 368 -19.42 -7.84 -2.89
C GLY A 368 -19.40 -9.27 -2.38
N GLU A 369 -18.87 -10.18 -3.20
CA GLU A 369 -18.81 -11.63 -2.96
C GLU A 369 -17.46 -12.01 -2.33
N LEU A 370 -17.52 -12.85 -1.30
CA LEU A 370 -16.35 -13.30 -0.56
C LEU A 370 -16.23 -14.83 -0.61
N VAL A 371 -15.11 -15.32 -1.13
CA VAL A 371 -14.76 -16.75 -1.09
C VAL A 371 -13.56 -16.90 -0.14
N THR A 372 -13.77 -17.65 0.94
CA THR A 372 -12.76 -17.89 1.96
C THR A 372 -12.12 -19.28 1.83
N TYR A 373 -10.84 -19.36 2.17
CA TYR A 373 -10.09 -20.61 2.30
C TYR A 373 -9.32 -20.64 3.62
N SER A 374 -8.88 -21.82 4.03
CA SER A 374 -8.12 -22.04 5.26
C SER A 374 -6.83 -22.81 4.99
N ASP A 375 -6.01 -23.01 6.02
CA ASP A 375 -4.80 -23.87 5.92
C ASP A 375 -5.13 -25.33 5.56
N LYS A 376 -6.31 -25.81 5.94
CA LYS A 376 -6.75 -27.19 5.65
C LYS A 376 -7.37 -27.30 4.28
N GLU A 377 -8.05 -26.25 3.86
CA GLU A 377 -8.75 -26.17 2.58
C GLU A 377 -8.18 -24.99 1.79
N GLY A 378 -7.10 -25.23 1.07
CA GLY A 378 -6.49 -24.19 0.21
C GLY A 378 -7.44 -23.68 -0.86
N PRO A 379 -7.06 -22.59 -1.57
CA PRO A 379 -7.90 -21.96 -2.57
C PRO A 379 -8.31 -22.91 -3.71
N GLY A 380 -7.53 -23.94 -4.01
CA GLY A 380 -7.86 -24.97 -5.01
C GLY A 380 -9.13 -25.77 -4.69
N LEU A 381 -9.50 -25.92 -3.42
CA LEU A 381 -10.76 -26.58 -3.03
C LEU A 381 -11.97 -25.65 -3.12
N LYS A 382 -11.77 -24.38 -3.42
CA LYS A 382 -12.83 -23.36 -3.55
C LYS A 382 -13.19 -23.03 -5.00
N VAL A 383 -12.65 -23.75 -5.96
CA VAL A 383 -12.87 -23.52 -7.42
C VAL A 383 -14.36 -23.47 -7.76
N GLY A 384 -15.18 -24.39 -7.21
CA GLY A 384 -16.63 -24.42 -7.43
C GLY A 384 -17.32 -23.16 -6.87
N ASN A 385 -16.93 -22.71 -5.68
CA ASN A 385 -17.47 -21.50 -5.05
C ASN A 385 -17.13 -20.26 -5.88
N ILE A 386 -15.87 -20.16 -6.36
CA ILE A 386 -15.39 -19.07 -7.20
C ILE A 386 -16.20 -19.04 -8.52
N LYS A 387 -16.42 -20.21 -9.15
CA LYS A 387 -17.21 -20.31 -10.38
C LYS A 387 -18.64 -19.80 -10.17
N VAL A 388 -19.31 -20.25 -9.09
CA VAL A 388 -20.68 -19.81 -8.77
C VAL A 388 -20.74 -18.30 -8.52
N ALA A 389 -19.78 -17.72 -7.80
CA ALA A 389 -19.71 -16.28 -7.58
C ALA A 389 -19.55 -15.51 -8.91
N LEU A 390 -18.67 -15.97 -9.80
CA LEU A 390 -18.50 -15.39 -11.14
C LEU A 390 -19.78 -15.52 -11.99
N GLU A 391 -20.46 -16.66 -11.98
CA GLU A 391 -21.72 -16.86 -12.71
C GLU A 391 -22.79 -15.84 -12.28
N ARG A 392 -22.97 -15.63 -10.97
CA ARG A 392 -23.90 -14.62 -10.44
C ARG A 392 -23.57 -13.22 -10.95
N MET A 393 -22.28 -12.84 -10.92
CA MET A 393 -21.83 -11.53 -11.40
C MET A 393 -22.04 -11.35 -12.90
N LEU A 394 -21.73 -12.38 -13.69
CA LEU A 394 -21.90 -12.35 -15.16
C LEU A 394 -23.37 -12.28 -15.57
N ARG A 395 -24.28 -12.83 -14.77
CA ARG A 395 -25.74 -12.77 -15.02
C ARG A 395 -26.39 -11.49 -14.50
N ASN A 396 -25.61 -10.59 -13.85
CA ASN A 396 -26.15 -9.41 -13.13
C ASN A 396 -27.19 -9.77 -12.05
N GLU A 397 -27.15 -11.02 -11.53
CA GLU A 397 -28.11 -11.48 -10.51
C GLU A 397 -27.97 -10.71 -9.20
N ASN A 398 -26.80 -10.09 -8.97
CA ASN A 398 -26.58 -9.13 -7.90
C ASN A 398 -26.44 -7.74 -8.52
N ALA A 399 -27.55 -7.11 -8.88
CA ALA A 399 -27.55 -5.66 -9.07
C ALA A 399 -26.98 -5.04 -7.79
N LEU A 400 -25.69 -4.68 -7.82
CA LEU A 400 -24.92 -3.97 -6.80
C LEU A 400 -25.55 -4.08 -5.40
N SER A 401 -25.11 -5.03 -4.58
CA SER A 401 -25.29 -4.86 -3.15
C SER A 401 -24.60 -3.54 -2.85
N GLN A 402 -25.37 -2.49 -2.60
CA GLN A 402 -24.81 -1.18 -2.29
C GLN A 402 -23.92 -1.37 -1.07
N SER A 403 -22.63 -1.17 -1.26
CA SER A 403 -21.69 -1.23 -0.15
C SER A 403 -22.16 -0.29 0.95
N ASN A 404 -22.13 -0.75 2.19
CA ASN A 404 -22.48 0.08 3.34
C ASN A 404 -21.38 1.14 3.54
N MET A 405 -21.57 2.30 2.92
CA MET A 405 -20.61 3.42 2.97
C MET A 405 -20.50 4.01 4.38
N ASP A 406 -21.53 3.88 5.22
CA ASP A 406 -21.45 4.33 6.62
C ASP A 406 -20.51 3.42 7.42
N ALA A 407 -20.57 2.12 7.21
CA ALA A 407 -19.60 1.19 7.79
C ALA A 407 -18.19 1.42 7.26
N LEU A 408 -18.03 1.90 6.02
CA LEU A 408 -16.71 2.25 5.46
C LEU A 408 -16.09 3.49 6.13
N ARG A 409 -16.88 4.40 6.70
CA ARG A 409 -16.38 5.64 7.34
C ARG A 409 -15.32 5.37 8.41
N GLN A 410 -15.46 4.29 9.18
CA GLN A 410 -14.45 3.91 10.19
C GLN A 410 -13.08 3.56 9.58
N TYR A 411 -13.04 3.27 8.30
CA TYR A 411 -11.83 3.00 7.52
C TYR A 411 -11.45 4.15 6.59
N SER A 412 -12.10 5.32 6.70
CA SER A 412 -11.73 6.50 5.92
C SER A 412 -10.32 6.98 6.28
N THR A 413 -9.65 7.67 5.35
CA THR A 413 -8.36 8.30 5.63
C THR A 413 -8.46 9.34 6.74
N SER A 414 -9.60 10.05 6.87
CA SER A 414 -9.87 10.94 8.00
C SER A 414 -9.91 10.16 9.32
N ALA A 415 -10.64 9.04 9.41
CA ALA A 415 -10.67 8.21 10.62
C ALA A 415 -9.29 7.61 10.96
N MET A 416 -8.50 7.21 9.96
CA MET A 416 -7.11 6.76 10.17
C MET A 416 -6.22 7.90 10.66
N THR A 417 -6.43 9.11 10.16
CA THR A 417 -5.70 10.30 10.59
C THR A 417 -6.11 10.73 12.02
N ALA A 418 -7.38 10.54 12.40
CA ALA A 418 -7.82 10.75 13.79
C ALA A 418 -7.02 9.86 14.76
N ARG A 419 -6.86 8.56 14.45
CA ARG A 419 -6.03 7.65 15.26
C ARG A 419 -4.58 8.13 15.36
N LEU A 420 -4.01 8.65 14.27
CA LEU A 420 -2.66 9.24 14.31
C LEU A 420 -2.64 10.49 15.19
N ALA A 421 -3.62 11.38 15.07
CA ALA A 421 -3.72 12.58 15.88
C ALA A 421 -3.83 12.25 17.38
N ASP A 422 -4.57 11.22 17.75
CA ASP A 422 -4.64 10.72 19.13
C ASP A 422 -3.27 10.23 19.63
N CYS A 423 -2.53 9.49 18.80
CA CYS A 423 -1.15 9.11 19.12
C CYS A 423 -0.26 10.34 19.34
N LEU A 424 -0.32 11.32 18.42
CA LEU A 424 0.45 12.57 18.53
C LEU A 424 0.05 13.39 19.77
N ASN A 425 -1.23 13.44 20.09
CA ASN A 425 -1.72 14.12 21.28
C ASN A 425 -1.22 13.46 22.58
N SER A 426 -1.27 12.12 22.64
CA SER A 426 -0.84 11.36 23.83
C SER A 426 0.64 11.58 24.18
N ILE A 427 1.51 11.73 23.17
CA ILE A 427 2.95 11.93 23.39
C ILE A 427 3.36 13.39 23.62
N THR A 428 2.48 14.34 23.29
CA THR A 428 2.74 15.79 23.48
C THR A 428 2.07 16.37 24.72
N SER A 429 1.20 15.63 25.39
CA SER A 429 0.53 16.05 26.64
C SER A 429 1.35 15.73 27.91
N ILE A 430 2.48 15.04 27.77
CA ILE A 430 3.33 14.55 28.86
C ILE A 430 4.52 15.52 29.11
N GLY A 431 4.54 16.68 28.44
CA GLY A 431 5.59 17.69 28.55
C GLY A 431 5.21 18.90 29.43
#